data_cf2bbec1eb2af3fa604aeb83e2ad5090
#
_entry.id   cf2bbec1eb2af3fa604aeb83e2ad5090
#
_cell.length_a   1.000
_cell.length_b   1.000
_cell.length_c   1.000
_cell.angle_alpha   90.00
_cell.angle_beta   90.00
_cell.angle_gamma   90.00
#
_symmetry.space_group_name_H-M   'P 1'
#
loop_
_entity.id
_entity.type
_entity.pdbx_description
1 polymer ?
#
loop_
_entity_poly.entity_id
_entity_poly.type
_entity_poly.pdbx_seq_one_letter_code
_entity_poly.pdbx_strand_id
1 'polypeptide(L)'
;LEAYIFDAVRTPRGKGKKDGSLHGVTPLRLAETALRALVGRNHFDSAIIDDVVLGCVEPVGEQGACIGRVAALASGYAESVAGVQINRFCASGLEACNMAAAQVLSGQSDMVVGGGVEAMSRVPMGSSGGAWPVDPQSAFDSYFVPQGISADAIATIWGYSRRDVDAYAVESQQRAHRAWQEGRFARSVVPVLDRNGLTILARDEMVRPETSVESLGALKASFAEMGANFGFDAVITQRYPEIERMQHVHHAGNSSGIVDGAAAVLIGTREAGERAGLKPRARIRSFASIGSEPSIMLTGPSYAAEKALKRAGMKASDIDLYELNEAFASVVLRFMEVMNVPHDKMNVNGGAIAMGHPLGATGAMILGTLLDELERRNLQTGLATLCVGAGMGTATIIERI
;
A
#
# COMPACT_ATOMS: atom_id res chain seq x y z
N LEU A 1 -13.06 -19.30 -14.49
CA LEU A 1 -11.87 -18.55 -14.91
C LEU A 1 -10.94 -18.37 -13.72
N GLU A 2 -9.64 -18.20 -13.97
CA GLU A 2 -8.62 -17.91 -12.99
C GLU A 2 -7.88 -16.63 -13.39
N ALA A 3 -7.45 -15.85 -12.41
CA ALA A 3 -6.68 -14.65 -12.61
C ALA A 3 -5.23 -14.87 -12.19
N TYR A 4 -4.30 -14.54 -13.09
CA TYR A 4 -2.86 -14.72 -12.90
C TYR A 4 -2.13 -13.40 -12.92
N ILE A 5 -1.10 -13.28 -12.08
CA ILE A 5 -0.13 -12.18 -12.14
C ILE A 5 1.03 -12.62 -13.05
N PHE A 6 1.30 -11.82 -14.07
CA PHE A 6 2.41 -12.05 -15.00
C PHE A 6 3.63 -11.22 -14.65
N ASP A 7 3.41 -9.99 -14.20
CA ASP A 7 4.48 -9.09 -13.79
C ASP A 7 4.03 -8.02 -12.81
N ALA A 8 4.98 -7.48 -12.04
CA ALA A 8 4.75 -6.39 -11.10
C ALA A 8 5.95 -5.46 -11.08
N VAL A 9 5.71 -4.16 -11.21
CA VAL A 9 6.73 -3.12 -11.20
C VAL A 9 6.32 -1.96 -10.32
N ARG A 10 7.32 -1.24 -9.79
CA ARG A 10 7.12 0.00 -9.08
C ARG A 10 8.26 0.99 -9.36
N THR A 11 7.98 2.27 -9.19
CA THR A 11 9.05 3.26 -9.04
C THR A 11 9.73 3.11 -7.67
N PRO A 12 10.94 3.62 -7.48
CA PRO A 12 11.40 3.94 -6.14
C PRO A 12 10.46 4.97 -5.51
N ARG A 13 10.43 5.03 -4.18
CA ARG A 13 9.65 5.99 -3.41
C ARG A 13 10.49 7.21 -3.08
N GLY A 14 10.09 8.37 -3.58
CA GLY A 14 10.74 9.65 -3.31
C GLY A 14 10.13 10.34 -2.10
N LYS A 15 10.95 11.08 -1.34
CA LYS A 15 10.50 11.87 -0.18
C LYS A 15 9.38 12.83 -0.57
N GLY A 16 8.25 12.78 0.11
CA GLY A 16 7.03 13.53 -0.18
C GLY A 16 7.08 15.01 0.27
N LYS A 17 8.15 15.71 -0.06
CA LYS A 17 8.38 17.13 0.25
C LYS A 17 8.95 17.86 -0.97
N LYS A 18 8.94 19.18 -0.93
CA LYS A 18 9.48 20.04 -2.01
C LYS A 18 10.95 19.78 -2.34
N ASP A 19 11.72 19.31 -1.36
CA ASP A 19 13.13 18.93 -1.49
C ASP A 19 13.33 17.41 -1.79
N GLY A 20 12.24 16.65 -2.01
CA GLY A 20 12.30 15.24 -2.39
C GLY A 20 12.71 15.06 -3.85
N SER A 21 13.43 13.98 -4.14
CA SER A 21 14.00 13.72 -5.46
C SER A 21 12.95 13.61 -6.57
N LEU A 22 11.73 13.16 -6.24
CA LEU A 22 10.65 13.02 -7.22
C LEU A 22 9.72 14.24 -7.31
N HIS A 23 9.93 15.30 -6.51
CA HIS A 23 9.05 16.48 -6.54
C HIS A 23 8.98 17.15 -7.93
N GLY A 24 10.04 17.11 -8.71
CA GLY A 24 10.07 17.61 -10.09
C GLY A 24 9.36 16.70 -11.12
N VAL A 25 8.93 15.50 -10.71
CA VAL A 25 8.27 14.51 -11.58
C VAL A 25 6.77 14.55 -11.34
N THR A 26 5.97 14.75 -12.38
CA THR A 26 4.50 14.77 -12.26
C THR A 26 3.95 13.37 -11.94
N PRO A 27 2.78 13.25 -11.26
CA PRO A 27 2.16 11.96 -11.02
C PRO A 27 1.91 11.17 -12.31
N LEU A 28 1.56 11.86 -13.39
CA LEU A 28 1.40 11.24 -14.70
C LEU A 28 2.70 10.56 -15.16
N ARG A 29 3.86 11.22 -15.01
CA ARG A 29 5.17 10.64 -15.36
C ARG A 29 5.58 9.48 -14.46
N LEU A 30 5.20 9.49 -13.19
CA LEU A 30 5.41 8.34 -12.30
C LEU A 30 4.59 7.13 -12.76
N ALA A 31 3.29 7.33 -13.05
CA ALA A 31 2.43 6.27 -13.59
C ALA A 31 2.95 5.75 -14.94
N GLU A 32 3.32 6.65 -15.84
CA GLU A 32 3.92 6.33 -17.14
C GLU A 32 5.18 5.47 -17.00
N THR A 33 6.04 5.78 -16.02
CA THR A 33 7.27 4.99 -15.77
C THR A 33 6.92 3.53 -15.46
N ALA A 34 5.94 3.27 -14.61
CA ALA A 34 5.52 1.91 -14.26
C ALA A 34 4.83 1.21 -15.45
N LEU A 35 3.92 1.89 -16.16
CA LEU A 35 3.19 1.30 -17.28
C LEU A 35 4.12 0.97 -18.46
N ARG A 36 5.01 1.87 -18.84
CA ARG A 36 6.01 1.60 -19.89
C ARG A 36 6.94 0.45 -19.56
N ALA A 37 7.32 0.32 -18.29
CA ALA A 37 8.17 -0.77 -17.85
C ALA A 37 7.50 -2.13 -18.01
N LEU A 38 6.20 -2.25 -17.76
CA LEU A 38 5.47 -3.51 -17.96
C LEU A 38 5.53 -3.97 -19.42
N VAL A 39 5.22 -3.09 -20.36
CA VAL A 39 5.24 -3.44 -21.79
C VAL A 39 6.67 -3.61 -22.29
N GLY A 40 7.56 -2.68 -21.96
CA GLY A 40 8.93 -2.66 -22.48
C GLY A 40 9.75 -3.87 -22.08
N ARG A 41 9.64 -4.34 -20.84
CA ARG A 41 10.43 -5.49 -20.38
C ARG A 41 9.82 -6.85 -20.72
N ASN A 42 8.53 -6.89 -21.01
CA ASN A 42 7.80 -8.11 -21.38
C ASN A 42 7.55 -8.23 -22.90
N HIS A 43 7.86 -7.20 -23.67
CA HIS A 43 7.85 -7.19 -25.14
C HIS A 43 6.52 -7.64 -25.77
N PHE A 44 5.38 -7.28 -25.20
CA PHE A 44 4.07 -7.57 -25.77
C PHE A 44 3.39 -6.31 -26.36
N ASP A 45 2.43 -6.53 -27.25
CA ASP A 45 1.60 -5.44 -27.80
C ASP A 45 0.59 -4.99 -26.74
N SER A 46 0.60 -3.71 -26.39
CA SER A 46 -0.35 -3.15 -25.41
C SER A 46 -1.82 -3.25 -25.83
N ALA A 47 -2.13 -3.51 -27.10
CA ALA A 47 -3.50 -3.73 -27.57
C ALA A 47 -4.18 -4.96 -26.96
N ILE A 48 -3.44 -5.86 -26.30
CA ILE A 48 -4.01 -6.98 -25.56
C ILE A 48 -4.57 -6.57 -24.19
N ILE A 49 -4.26 -5.36 -23.72
CA ILE A 49 -4.76 -4.85 -22.44
C ILE A 49 -6.14 -4.26 -22.67
N ASP A 50 -7.13 -4.74 -21.92
CA ASP A 50 -8.50 -4.25 -21.97
C ASP A 50 -8.68 -2.97 -21.14
N ASP A 51 -8.07 -2.93 -19.93
CA ASP A 51 -8.27 -1.85 -18.99
C ASP A 51 -7.03 -1.57 -18.12
N VAL A 52 -6.88 -0.33 -17.69
CA VAL A 52 -5.88 0.13 -16.71
C VAL A 52 -6.61 0.69 -15.49
N VAL A 53 -6.64 -0.07 -14.39
CA VAL A 53 -7.26 0.32 -13.13
C VAL A 53 -6.19 0.91 -12.21
N LEU A 54 -6.21 2.22 -11.99
CA LEU A 54 -5.25 2.89 -11.11
C LEU A 54 -5.89 3.45 -9.84
N GLY A 55 -5.31 3.06 -8.70
CA GLY A 55 -5.60 3.68 -7.41
C GLY A 55 -4.97 5.07 -7.30
N CYS A 56 -5.75 6.05 -6.84
CA CYS A 56 -5.29 7.39 -6.54
C CYS A 56 -6.20 7.99 -5.47
N VAL A 57 -5.63 8.42 -4.35
CA VAL A 57 -6.41 8.86 -3.18
C VAL A 57 -6.81 10.33 -3.28
N GLU A 58 -5.94 11.15 -3.85
CA GLU A 58 -6.21 12.59 -4.05
C GLU A 58 -6.44 12.88 -5.54
N PRO A 59 -7.61 12.51 -6.12
CA PRO A 59 -7.87 12.59 -7.56
C PRO A 59 -8.18 14.02 -8.02
N VAL A 60 -7.34 14.97 -7.68
CA VAL A 60 -7.49 16.40 -7.98
C VAL A 60 -6.22 16.97 -8.59
N GLY A 61 -6.33 18.13 -9.24
CA GLY A 61 -5.20 18.80 -9.88
C GLY A 61 -4.48 17.87 -10.86
N GLU A 62 -3.18 17.67 -10.67
CA GLU A 62 -2.34 16.84 -11.53
C GLU A 62 -2.66 15.32 -11.46
N GLN A 63 -3.43 14.89 -10.47
CA GLN A 63 -3.88 13.50 -10.29
C GLN A 63 -5.36 13.30 -10.71
N GLY A 64 -6.03 14.37 -11.15
CA GLY A 64 -7.40 14.33 -11.59
C GLY A 64 -7.60 13.80 -13.02
N ALA A 65 -8.81 14.00 -13.55
CA ALA A 65 -9.19 13.70 -14.92
C ALA A 65 -8.91 12.25 -15.38
N CYS A 66 -9.24 11.28 -14.52
CA CYS A 66 -9.05 9.85 -14.81
C CYS A 66 -7.61 9.49 -15.20
N ILE A 67 -6.69 9.71 -14.25
CA ILE A 67 -5.25 9.48 -14.47
C ILE A 67 -4.94 8.08 -15.03
N GLY A 68 -5.77 7.05 -14.75
CA GLY A 68 -5.60 5.71 -15.31
C GLY A 68 -5.62 5.70 -16.83
N ARG A 69 -6.62 6.34 -17.44
CA ARG A 69 -6.71 6.45 -18.91
C ARG A 69 -5.64 7.37 -19.48
N VAL A 70 -5.41 8.52 -18.86
CA VAL A 70 -4.41 9.48 -19.33
C VAL A 70 -3.00 8.89 -19.27
N ALA A 71 -2.70 8.12 -18.22
CA ALA A 71 -1.41 7.44 -18.08
C ALA A 71 -1.20 6.34 -19.13
N ALA A 72 -2.24 5.57 -19.48
CA ALA A 72 -2.18 4.59 -20.57
C ALA A 72 -1.81 5.25 -21.90
N LEU A 73 -2.48 6.35 -22.26
CA LEU A 73 -2.18 7.13 -23.48
C LEU A 73 -0.77 7.72 -23.45
N ALA A 74 -0.37 8.35 -22.33
CA ALA A 74 0.96 8.93 -22.18
C ALA A 74 2.07 7.88 -22.26
N SER A 75 1.75 6.64 -21.88
CA SER A 75 2.67 5.49 -21.97
C SER A 75 2.82 4.92 -23.37
N GLY A 76 2.01 5.40 -24.33
CA GLY A 76 1.99 4.89 -25.68
C GLY A 76 1.21 3.58 -25.85
N TYR A 77 0.31 3.27 -24.91
CA TYR A 77 -0.58 2.12 -25.05
C TYR A 77 -1.55 2.34 -26.22
N ALA A 78 -2.05 1.26 -26.79
CA ALA A 78 -3.04 1.31 -27.86
C ALA A 78 -4.28 2.13 -27.46
N GLU A 79 -4.88 2.84 -28.40
CA GLU A 79 -6.07 3.69 -28.16
C GLU A 79 -7.29 2.88 -27.68
N SER A 80 -7.31 1.57 -27.95
CA SER A 80 -8.33 0.64 -27.48
C SER A 80 -8.30 0.38 -25.97
N VAL A 81 -7.17 0.63 -25.29
CA VAL A 81 -7.01 0.36 -23.85
C VAL A 81 -7.85 1.34 -23.04
N ALA A 82 -8.85 0.86 -22.33
CA ALA A 82 -9.64 1.67 -21.41
C ALA A 82 -8.83 2.08 -20.17
N GLY A 83 -9.40 2.91 -19.30
CA GLY A 83 -8.75 3.25 -18.04
C GLY A 83 -9.74 3.81 -17.03
N VAL A 84 -9.56 3.46 -15.79
CA VAL A 84 -10.36 3.92 -14.66
C VAL A 84 -9.47 4.30 -13.47
N GLN A 85 -9.95 5.23 -12.68
CA GLN A 85 -9.33 5.68 -11.45
C GLN A 85 -10.24 5.34 -10.28
N ILE A 86 -9.67 4.76 -9.23
CA ILE A 86 -10.43 4.36 -8.04
C ILE A 86 -9.83 4.94 -6.77
N ASN A 87 -10.65 5.10 -5.74
CA ASN A 87 -10.25 5.51 -4.41
C ASN A 87 -10.85 4.56 -3.36
N ARG A 88 -9.97 3.84 -2.66
CA ARG A 88 -10.23 3.11 -1.41
C ARG A 88 -9.16 3.51 -0.40
N PHE A 89 -8.88 4.82 -0.26
CA PHE A 89 -7.81 5.36 0.58
C PHE A 89 -6.51 4.55 0.45
N CYS A 90 -5.85 4.24 1.54
CA CYS A 90 -4.56 3.53 1.58
C CYS A 90 -4.53 2.21 0.80
N ALA A 91 -5.66 1.54 0.60
CA ALA A 91 -5.75 0.27 -0.12
C ALA A 91 -6.04 0.42 -1.63
N SER A 92 -6.12 1.65 -2.16
CA SER A 92 -6.51 1.88 -3.56
C SER A 92 -5.71 1.04 -4.56
N GLY A 93 -4.39 0.91 -4.39
CA GLY A 93 -3.55 0.12 -5.28
C GLY A 93 -3.81 -1.39 -5.21
N LEU A 94 -4.08 -1.94 -4.02
CA LEU A 94 -4.45 -3.35 -3.88
C LEU A 94 -5.85 -3.61 -4.40
N GLU A 95 -6.79 -2.70 -4.13
CA GLU A 95 -8.14 -2.78 -4.67
C GLU A 95 -8.16 -2.69 -6.19
N ALA A 96 -7.32 -1.87 -6.79
CA ALA A 96 -7.14 -1.81 -8.24
C ALA A 96 -6.70 -3.16 -8.82
N CYS A 97 -5.76 -3.85 -8.16
CA CYS A 97 -5.36 -5.21 -8.52
C CYS A 97 -6.51 -6.21 -8.32
N ASN A 98 -7.29 -6.09 -7.24
CA ASN A 98 -8.45 -6.94 -6.98
C ASN A 98 -9.56 -6.72 -8.01
N MET A 99 -9.83 -5.48 -8.40
CA MET A 99 -10.79 -5.16 -9.47
C MET A 99 -10.34 -5.68 -10.82
N ALA A 100 -9.05 -5.55 -11.16
CA ALA A 100 -8.45 -6.16 -12.34
C ALA A 100 -8.65 -7.69 -12.34
N ALA A 101 -8.36 -8.34 -11.21
CA ALA A 101 -8.60 -9.78 -11.06
C ALA A 101 -10.10 -10.13 -11.17
N ALA A 102 -10.99 -9.32 -10.63
CA ALA A 102 -12.44 -9.55 -10.73
C ALA A 102 -12.94 -9.43 -12.18
N GLN A 103 -12.45 -8.46 -12.96
CA GLN A 103 -12.75 -8.36 -14.39
C GLN A 103 -12.32 -9.62 -15.15
N VAL A 104 -11.13 -10.15 -14.86
CA VAL A 104 -10.61 -11.38 -15.46
C VAL A 104 -11.46 -12.60 -15.03
N LEU A 105 -11.75 -12.74 -13.74
CA LEU A 105 -12.54 -13.85 -13.20
C LEU A 105 -13.98 -13.88 -13.70
N SER A 106 -14.57 -12.70 -13.99
CA SER A 106 -15.93 -12.59 -14.55
C SER A 106 -15.99 -12.81 -16.06
N GLY A 107 -14.85 -12.82 -16.75
CA GLY A 107 -14.78 -12.86 -18.21
C GLY A 107 -15.08 -11.52 -18.88
N GLN A 108 -15.08 -10.42 -18.12
CA GLN A 108 -15.22 -9.06 -18.67
C GLN A 108 -13.98 -8.65 -19.47
N SER A 109 -12.81 -9.08 -19.01
CA SER A 109 -11.51 -8.73 -19.59
C SER A 109 -10.59 -9.95 -19.62
N ASP A 110 -9.70 -10.01 -20.60
CA ASP A 110 -8.68 -11.05 -20.72
C ASP A 110 -7.36 -10.64 -20.06
N MET A 111 -6.98 -9.35 -20.17
CA MET A 111 -5.74 -8.79 -19.63
C MET A 111 -5.97 -7.38 -19.11
N VAL A 112 -5.58 -7.13 -17.87
CA VAL A 112 -5.80 -5.85 -17.17
C VAL A 112 -4.55 -5.45 -16.40
N VAL A 113 -4.27 -4.15 -16.35
CA VAL A 113 -3.27 -3.61 -15.44
C VAL A 113 -3.97 -3.05 -14.20
N GLY A 114 -3.66 -3.62 -13.03
CA GLY A 114 -4.00 -3.03 -11.73
C GLY A 114 -2.80 -2.29 -11.15
N GLY A 115 -2.99 -1.14 -10.54
CA GLY A 115 -1.87 -0.39 -10.00
C GLY A 115 -2.28 0.85 -9.24
N GLY A 116 -1.39 1.83 -9.19
CA GLY A 116 -1.72 3.11 -8.57
C GLY A 116 -0.58 4.12 -8.61
N VAL A 117 -0.92 5.35 -8.27
CA VAL A 117 0.01 6.47 -8.22
C VAL A 117 -0.41 7.44 -7.12
N GLU A 118 0.58 8.00 -6.44
CA GLU A 118 0.41 9.14 -5.55
C GLU A 118 1.69 9.98 -5.55
N ALA A 119 1.56 11.28 -5.78
CA ALA A 119 2.66 12.25 -5.68
C ALA A 119 2.35 13.23 -4.55
N MET A 120 2.58 12.77 -3.31
CA MET A 120 2.17 13.49 -2.09
C MET A 120 2.97 14.78 -1.86
N SER A 121 4.12 14.93 -2.51
CA SER A 121 4.90 16.19 -2.50
C SER A 121 4.24 17.28 -3.34
N ARG A 122 3.39 16.92 -4.31
CA ARG A 122 2.72 17.81 -5.27
C ARG A 122 1.24 17.98 -4.98
N VAL A 123 0.55 16.90 -4.63
CA VAL A 123 -0.86 16.87 -4.26
C VAL A 123 -0.96 16.32 -2.83
N PRO A 124 -0.94 17.18 -1.81
CA PRO A 124 -0.95 16.77 -0.41
C PRO A 124 -2.22 16.02 0.00
N MET A 125 -2.11 15.18 1.02
CA MET A 125 -3.28 14.54 1.64
C MET A 125 -4.34 15.56 2.04
N GLY A 126 -5.62 15.25 1.75
CA GLY A 126 -6.76 16.11 2.03
C GLY A 126 -7.05 17.14 0.93
N SER A 127 -6.28 17.16 -0.17
CA SER A 127 -6.50 18.07 -1.30
C SER A 127 -7.87 17.86 -1.98
N SER A 128 -8.41 16.65 -1.96
CA SER A 128 -9.74 16.32 -2.49
C SER A 128 -10.90 16.66 -1.54
N GLY A 129 -10.60 17.20 -0.35
CA GLY A 129 -11.58 17.38 0.72
C GLY A 129 -11.91 16.08 1.42
N GLY A 130 -13.12 15.93 1.90
CA GLY A 130 -13.56 14.69 2.55
C GLY A 130 -14.93 14.81 3.19
N ALA A 131 -15.90 14.05 2.72
CA ALA A 131 -17.25 14.07 3.27
C ALA A 131 -17.25 13.72 4.76
N TRP A 132 -16.48 12.73 5.16
CA TRP A 132 -16.44 12.25 6.53
C TRP A 132 -15.92 13.27 7.56
N PRO A 133 -14.72 13.86 7.42
CA PRO A 133 -14.24 14.86 8.38
C PRO A 133 -14.90 16.24 8.25
N VAL A 134 -15.49 16.56 7.08
CA VAL A 134 -16.03 17.90 6.80
C VAL A 134 -17.52 18.01 7.13
N ASP A 135 -18.29 16.91 7.03
CA ASP A 135 -19.70 16.90 7.46
C ASP A 135 -19.79 16.71 8.98
N PRO A 136 -20.24 17.73 9.74
CA PRO A 136 -20.22 17.67 11.21
C PRO A 136 -21.07 16.54 11.80
N GLN A 137 -22.20 16.22 11.15
CA GLN A 137 -23.07 15.15 11.62
C GLN A 137 -22.40 13.78 11.44
N SER A 138 -21.85 13.52 10.25
CA SER A 138 -21.15 12.27 9.97
C SER A 138 -19.91 12.09 10.87
N ALA A 139 -19.15 13.16 11.10
CA ALA A 139 -18.01 13.16 11.99
C ALA A 139 -18.39 12.84 13.44
N PHE A 140 -19.48 13.46 13.93
CA PHE A 140 -20.00 13.23 15.27
C PHE A 140 -20.54 11.80 15.45
N ASP A 141 -21.42 11.35 14.56
CA ASP A 141 -22.08 10.03 14.63
C ASP A 141 -21.10 8.86 14.54
N SER A 142 -19.99 9.04 13.82
CA SER A 142 -18.96 8.01 13.65
C SER A 142 -17.76 8.14 14.59
N TYR A 143 -17.80 9.07 15.53
CA TYR A 143 -16.67 9.35 16.45
C TYR A 143 -15.37 9.58 15.67
N PHE A 144 -15.41 10.47 14.68
CA PHE A 144 -14.27 10.77 13.83
C PHE A 144 -13.06 11.25 14.62
N VAL A 145 -11.92 10.65 14.35
CA VAL A 145 -10.59 11.15 14.76
C VAL A 145 -9.58 10.98 13.64
N PRO A 146 -8.51 11.79 13.57
CA PRO A 146 -7.40 11.58 12.63
C PRO A 146 -6.69 10.24 12.86
N GLN A 147 -6.15 9.65 11.80
CA GLN A 147 -5.52 8.32 11.83
C GLN A 147 -4.44 8.14 12.90
N GLY A 148 -3.64 9.17 13.17
CA GLY A 148 -2.61 9.10 14.22
C GLY A 148 -3.20 8.94 15.62
N ILE A 149 -4.35 9.55 15.88
CA ILE A 149 -5.12 9.35 17.12
C ILE A 149 -5.67 7.91 17.18
N SER A 150 -6.18 7.39 16.05
CA SER A 150 -6.62 6.00 15.95
C SER A 150 -5.48 5.01 16.25
N ALA A 151 -4.29 5.28 15.72
CA ALA A 151 -3.11 4.44 15.96
C ALA A 151 -2.67 4.47 17.45
N ASP A 152 -2.70 5.64 18.07
CA ASP A 152 -2.44 5.80 19.52
C ASP A 152 -3.53 5.15 20.36
N ALA A 153 -4.80 5.18 19.92
CA ALA A 153 -5.88 4.46 20.57
C ALA A 153 -5.65 2.93 20.51
N ILE A 154 -5.23 2.40 19.37
CA ILE A 154 -4.84 0.98 19.24
C ILE A 154 -3.72 0.64 20.24
N ALA A 155 -2.68 1.46 20.29
CA ALA A 155 -1.59 1.24 21.23
C ALA A 155 -2.06 1.29 22.70
N THR A 156 -2.95 2.22 23.02
CA THR A 156 -3.54 2.36 24.36
C THR A 156 -4.40 1.17 24.75
N ILE A 157 -5.34 0.75 23.88
CA ILE A 157 -6.30 -0.33 24.13
C ILE A 157 -5.58 -1.67 24.37
N TRP A 158 -4.55 -1.96 23.55
CA TRP A 158 -3.85 -3.25 23.61
C TRP A 158 -2.48 -3.18 24.30
N GLY A 159 -2.14 -2.03 24.91
CA GLY A 159 -0.99 -1.91 25.81
C GLY A 159 0.37 -1.88 25.10
N TYR A 160 0.43 -1.48 23.81
CA TYR A 160 1.71 -1.33 23.12
C TYR A 160 2.43 -0.08 23.60
N SER A 161 3.58 -0.28 24.22
CA SER A 161 4.41 0.82 24.73
C SER A 161 5.13 1.57 23.61
N ARG A 162 5.64 2.75 23.93
CA ARG A 162 6.53 3.50 23.05
C ARG A 162 7.71 2.64 22.58
N ARG A 163 8.30 1.85 23.47
CA ARG A 163 9.42 0.99 23.12
C ARG A 163 9.05 -0.11 22.13
N ASP A 164 7.86 -0.68 22.25
CA ASP A 164 7.38 -1.72 21.33
C ASP A 164 7.23 -1.20 19.91
N VAL A 165 6.59 -0.04 19.74
CA VAL A 165 6.40 0.58 18.41
C VAL A 165 7.72 1.08 17.81
N ASP A 166 8.63 1.60 18.62
CA ASP A 166 9.96 2.02 18.19
C ASP A 166 10.83 0.82 17.79
N ALA A 167 10.79 -0.29 18.55
CA ALA A 167 11.52 -1.51 18.22
C ALA A 167 11.07 -2.10 16.88
N TYR A 168 9.75 -2.13 16.62
CA TYR A 168 9.23 -2.55 15.32
C TYR A 168 9.72 -1.63 14.18
N ALA A 169 9.74 -0.32 14.41
CA ALA A 169 10.20 0.64 13.41
C ALA A 169 11.69 0.45 13.06
N VAL A 170 12.53 0.18 14.05
CA VAL A 170 13.95 -0.17 13.84
C VAL A 170 14.08 -1.43 12.99
N GLU A 171 13.29 -2.46 13.30
CA GLU A 171 13.28 -3.71 12.52
C GLU A 171 12.90 -3.47 11.06
N SER A 172 11.87 -2.64 10.79
CA SER A 172 11.48 -2.25 9.43
C SER A 172 12.64 -1.58 8.68
N GLN A 173 13.33 -0.64 9.31
CA GLN A 173 14.49 0.04 8.71
C GLN A 173 15.64 -0.93 8.39
N GLN A 174 15.97 -1.81 9.30
CA GLN A 174 17.05 -2.79 9.12
C GLN A 174 16.71 -3.79 8.00
N ARG A 175 15.48 -4.25 7.93
CA ARG A 175 14.98 -5.15 6.88
C ARG A 175 15.03 -4.48 5.52
N ALA A 176 14.54 -3.25 5.41
CA ALA A 176 14.56 -2.49 4.16
C ALA A 176 15.99 -2.25 3.68
N HIS A 177 16.88 -1.87 4.59
CA HIS A 177 18.29 -1.67 4.27
C HIS A 177 18.95 -2.97 3.75
N ARG A 178 18.76 -4.08 4.45
CA ARG A 178 19.27 -5.40 4.02
C ARG A 178 18.70 -5.82 2.67
N ALA A 179 17.40 -5.63 2.46
CA ALA A 179 16.75 -5.97 1.19
C ALA A 179 17.35 -5.19 0.02
N TRP A 180 17.67 -3.89 0.22
CA TRP A 180 18.35 -3.08 -0.77
C TRP A 180 19.79 -3.52 -1.01
N GLN A 181 20.54 -3.86 0.04
CA GLN A 181 21.92 -4.35 -0.09
C GLN A 181 21.99 -5.68 -0.84
N GLU A 182 21.06 -6.58 -0.59
CA GLU A 182 20.99 -7.90 -1.22
C GLU A 182 20.29 -7.90 -2.59
N GLY A 183 19.87 -6.73 -3.10
CA GLY A 183 19.24 -6.61 -4.42
C GLY A 183 17.83 -7.22 -4.51
N ARG A 184 17.12 -7.42 -3.39
CA ARG A 184 15.81 -8.07 -3.37
C ARG A 184 14.73 -7.30 -4.14
N PHE A 185 14.94 -6.00 -4.38
CA PHE A 185 14.05 -5.15 -5.15
C PHE A 185 14.45 -4.98 -6.63
N ALA A 186 15.54 -5.61 -7.07
CA ALA A 186 16.09 -5.41 -8.42
C ALA A 186 15.09 -5.78 -9.53
N ARG A 187 14.18 -6.71 -9.27
CA ARG A 187 13.18 -7.14 -10.25
C ARG A 187 12.01 -6.18 -10.37
N SER A 188 11.55 -5.62 -9.25
CA SER A 188 10.33 -4.80 -9.22
C SER A 188 10.60 -3.31 -9.38
N VAL A 189 11.74 -2.79 -8.92
CA VAL A 189 12.03 -1.35 -8.98
C VAL A 189 12.53 -0.93 -10.35
N VAL A 190 11.84 0.05 -10.93
CA VAL A 190 12.20 0.71 -12.18
C VAL A 190 12.68 2.12 -11.87
N PRO A 191 13.94 2.47 -12.19
CA PRO A 191 14.44 3.83 -11.98
C PRO A 191 13.58 4.88 -12.68
N VAL A 192 13.38 6.00 -12.01
CA VAL A 192 12.75 7.18 -12.62
C VAL A 192 13.84 7.98 -13.33
N LEU A 193 13.63 8.22 -14.61
CA LEU A 193 14.58 8.92 -15.48
C LEU A 193 14.01 10.27 -15.92
N ASP A 194 14.89 11.21 -16.21
CA ASP A 194 14.53 12.45 -16.91
C ASP A 194 14.31 12.21 -18.43
N ARG A 195 13.99 13.27 -19.15
CA ARG A 195 13.76 13.20 -20.61
C ARG A 195 15.01 12.84 -21.42
N ASN A 196 16.19 13.01 -20.86
CA ASN A 196 17.46 12.70 -21.48
C ASN A 196 17.98 11.30 -21.10
N GLY A 197 17.21 10.55 -20.29
CA GLY A 197 17.58 9.23 -19.80
C GLY A 197 18.49 9.25 -18.57
N LEU A 198 18.71 10.40 -17.93
CA LEU A 198 19.49 10.48 -16.69
C LEU A 198 18.63 10.06 -15.50
N THR A 199 19.23 9.29 -14.60
CA THR A 199 18.53 8.80 -13.41
C THR A 199 18.23 9.94 -12.43
N ILE A 200 16.95 10.15 -12.14
CA ILE A 200 16.47 11.04 -11.07
C ILE A 200 16.50 10.30 -9.74
N LEU A 201 15.94 9.09 -9.69
CA LEU A 201 15.92 8.26 -8.49
C LEU A 201 15.90 6.77 -8.88
N ALA A 202 16.76 5.96 -8.25
CA ALA A 202 16.85 4.51 -8.49
C ALA A 202 16.59 3.66 -7.25
N ARG A 203 16.51 4.27 -6.05
CA ARG A 203 16.31 3.57 -4.78
C ARG A 203 15.33 4.34 -3.90
N ASP A 204 14.65 3.64 -2.99
CA ASP A 204 13.78 4.28 -2.00
C ASP A 204 14.59 5.26 -1.14
N GLU A 205 14.13 6.52 -1.10
CA GLU A 205 14.90 7.66 -0.57
C GLU A 205 14.89 7.75 0.96
N MET A 206 13.91 7.09 1.63
CA MET A 206 13.64 7.30 3.05
C MET A 206 14.32 6.29 3.99
N VAL A 207 15.00 5.26 3.47
CA VAL A 207 15.63 4.22 4.29
C VAL A 207 16.78 4.78 5.12
N ARG A 208 16.75 4.53 6.45
CA ARG A 208 17.70 5.05 7.44
C ARG A 208 18.27 3.91 8.28
N PRO A 209 19.34 3.25 7.85
CA PRO A 209 19.89 2.08 8.53
C PRO A 209 20.44 2.36 9.93
N GLU A 210 20.81 3.61 10.21
CA GLU A 210 21.33 4.07 11.50
C GLU A 210 20.23 4.25 12.58
N THR A 211 18.96 4.04 12.25
CA THR A 211 17.85 4.19 13.19
C THR A 211 18.00 3.23 14.36
N SER A 212 17.88 3.72 15.58
CA SER A 212 17.90 2.92 16.83
C SER A 212 16.71 3.26 17.72
N VAL A 213 16.40 2.39 18.68
CA VAL A 213 15.34 2.64 19.67
C VAL A 213 15.64 3.90 20.49
N GLU A 214 16.92 4.16 20.79
CA GLU A 214 17.35 5.36 21.52
C GLU A 214 17.12 6.62 20.71
N SER A 215 17.46 6.61 19.42
CA SER A 215 17.25 7.76 18.54
C SER A 215 15.77 8.05 18.32
N LEU A 216 14.93 7.02 18.18
CA LEU A 216 13.48 7.16 18.09
C LEU A 216 12.87 7.62 19.42
N GLY A 217 13.34 7.10 20.55
CA GLY A 217 12.88 7.46 21.89
C GLY A 217 13.01 8.95 22.22
N ALA A 218 13.96 9.65 21.58
CA ALA A 218 14.14 11.10 21.74
C ALA A 218 13.09 11.94 20.98
N LEU A 219 12.32 11.34 20.06
CA LEU A 219 11.31 12.06 19.28
C LEU A 219 10.03 12.29 20.11
N LYS A 220 9.43 13.46 19.96
CA LYS A 220 8.14 13.76 20.59
C LYS A 220 7.02 12.99 19.90
N ALA A 221 6.02 12.55 20.67
CA ALA A 221 4.78 11.99 20.11
C ALA A 221 4.07 13.03 19.24
N SER A 222 3.79 12.69 17.99
CA SER A 222 3.30 13.66 16.99
C SER A 222 1.84 14.05 17.18
N PHE A 223 1.04 13.22 17.85
CA PHE A 223 -0.41 13.40 17.92
C PHE A 223 -0.92 13.86 19.28
N ALA A 224 -0.05 13.98 20.29
CA ALA A 224 -0.42 14.36 21.64
C ALA A 224 -1.08 15.76 21.71
N GLU A 225 -0.48 16.76 21.04
CA GLU A 225 -1.06 18.11 21.00
C GLU A 225 -2.39 18.13 20.23
N MET A 226 -2.50 17.38 19.16
CA MET A 226 -3.73 17.25 18.40
C MET A 226 -4.84 16.57 19.22
N GLY A 227 -4.52 15.51 19.92
CA GLY A 227 -5.46 14.82 20.81
C GLY A 227 -6.01 15.73 21.91
N ALA A 228 -5.11 16.39 22.63
CA ALA A 228 -5.48 17.27 23.76
C ALA A 228 -6.17 18.57 23.31
N ASN A 229 -5.61 19.30 22.34
CA ASN A 229 -6.05 20.66 22.01
C ASN A 229 -7.27 20.72 21.11
N PHE A 230 -7.48 19.69 20.26
CA PHE A 230 -8.66 19.60 19.40
C PHE A 230 -9.74 18.64 19.93
N GLY A 231 -9.54 18.06 21.12
CA GLY A 231 -10.53 17.22 21.79
C GLY A 231 -10.66 15.80 21.28
N PHE A 232 -9.74 15.33 20.41
CA PHE A 232 -9.83 13.99 19.85
C PHE A 232 -9.60 12.88 20.87
N ASP A 233 -8.82 13.14 21.94
CA ASP A 233 -8.69 12.20 23.06
C ASP A 233 -10.00 12.00 23.76
N ALA A 234 -10.79 13.07 23.94
CA ALA A 234 -12.11 12.99 24.54
C ALA A 234 -13.10 12.20 23.65
N VAL A 235 -12.99 12.30 22.33
CA VAL A 235 -13.79 11.47 21.40
C VAL A 235 -13.48 9.99 21.59
N ILE A 236 -12.21 9.61 21.69
CA ILE A 236 -11.80 8.21 21.90
C ILE A 236 -12.27 7.71 23.29
N THR A 237 -12.03 8.46 24.35
CA THR A 237 -12.46 8.05 25.70
C THR A 237 -13.98 8.02 25.86
N GLN A 238 -14.73 8.82 25.11
CA GLN A 238 -16.17 8.70 25.04
C GLN A 238 -16.62 7.43 24.31
N ARG A 239 -15.94 7.05 23.24
CA ARG A 239 -16.24 5.82 22.47
C ARG A 239 -15.79 4.56 23.20
N TYR A 240 -14.68 4.65 23.94
CA TYR A 240 -14.05 3.57 24.72
C TYR A 240 -13.91 4.00 26.19
N PRO A 241 -14.99 3.92 27.00
CA PRO A 241 -15.01 4.42 28.38
C PRO A 241 -14.04 3.70 29.33
N GLU A 242 -13.55 2.55 28.94
CA GLU A 242 -12.51 1.79 29.67
C GLU A 242 -11.13 2.43 29.58
N ILE A 243 -10.91 3.37 28.64
CA ILE A 243 -9.65 4.12 28.53
C ILE A 243 -9.73 5.32 29.47
N GLU A 244 -8.94 5.28 30.55
CA GLU A 244 -8.83 6.43 31.48
C GLU A 244 -8.05 7.59 30.84
N ARG A 245 -7.01 7.28 30.07
CA ARG A 245 -6.13 8.27 29.43
C ARG A 245 -5.49 7.71 28.17
N MET A 246 -5.50 8.50 27.10
CA MET A 246 -4.76 8.20 25.87
C MET A 246 -3.25 8.22 26.09
N GLN A 247 -2.54 7.24 25.54
CA GLN A 247 -1.11 7.15 25.50
C GLN A 247 -0.62 7.41 24.07
N HIS A 248 0.03 8.55 23.86
CA HIS A 248 0.58 8.92 22.56
C HIS A 248 1.98 8.37 22.39
N VAL A 249 2.12 7.38 21.50
CA VAL A 249 3.37 6.67 21.26
C VAL A 249 3.90 6.84 19.83
N HIS A 250 3.05 7.31 18.89
CA HIS A 250 3.44 7.44 17.50
C HIS A 250 4.06 8.80 17.17
N HIS A 251 5.02 8.73 16.26
CA HIS A 251 5.73 9.86 15.67
C HIS A 251 6.23 9.50 14.27
N ALA A 252 6.85 10.46 13.56
CA ALA A 252 7.29 10.25 12.18
C ALA A 252 8.26 9.07 11.98
N GLY A 253 8.97 8.63 13.04
CA GLY A 253 9.93 7.52 12.95
C GLY A 253 9.32 6.12 13.09
N ASN A 254 8.08 6.00 13.60
CA ASN A 254 7.36 4.73 13.75
C ASN A 254 5.99 4.73 13.05
N SER A 255 5.83 5.64 12.12
CA SER A 255 4.69 5.80 11.21
C SER A 255 5.17 5.81 9.77
N SER A 256 4.27 5.53 8.82
CA SER A 256 4.63 5.54 7.40
C SER A 256 5.10 6.91 6.91
N GLY A 257 6.15 6.93 6.10
CA GLY A 257 6.65 8.14 5.47
C GLY A 257 5.72 8.65 4.36
N ILE A 258 5.58 9.98 4.25
CA ILE A 258 4.92 10.64 3.12
C ILE A 258 5.89 10.64 1.95
N VAL A 259 5.49 10.06 0.81
CA VAL A 259 6.36 9.86 -0.36
C VAL A 259 5.58 9.93 -1.67
N ASP A 260 6.31 10.03 -2.77
CA ASP A 260 5.82 9.95 -4.13
C ASP A 260 6.16 8.58 -4.73
N GLY A 261 5.27 8.01 -5.55
CA GLY A 261 5.53 6.75 -6.23
C GLY A 261 4.36 6.21 -7.05
N ALA A 262 4.66 5.23 -7.90
CA ALA A 262 3.68 4.52 -8.72
C ALA A 262 4.03 3.04 -8.81
N ALA A 263 3.02 2.21 -9.08
CA ALA A 263 3.17 0.78 -9.32
C ALA A 263 2.15 0.27 -10.32
N ALA A 264 2.49 -0.83 -11.00
CA ALA A 264 1.62 -1.50 -11.94
C ALA A 264 1.84 -3.02 -11.91
N VAL A 265 0.74 -3.78 -11.94
CA VAL A 265 0.71 -5.24 -11.92
C VAL A 265 -0.08 -5.72 -13.12
N LEU A 266 0.49 -6.60 -13.92
CA LEU A 266 -0.15 -7.21 -15.09
C LEU A 266 -0.92 -8.46 -14.66
N ILE A 267 -2.23 -8.43 -14.86
CA ILE A 267 -3.16 -9.49 -14.43
C ILE A 267 -3.98 -9.95 -15.62
N GLY A 268 -4.15 -11.26 -15.81
CA GLY A 268 -4.92 -11.78 -16.94
C GLY A 268 -5.26 -13.24 -16.83
N THR A 269 -5.95 -13.75 -17.86
CA THR A 269 -6.18 -15.18 -18.05
C THR A 269 -4.88 -15.88 -18.46
N ARG A 270 -4.78 -17.19 -18.25
CA ARG A 270 -3.63 -17.98 -18.72
C ARG A 270 -3.48 -17.89 -20.25
N GLU A 271 -4.61 -17.98 -20.94
CA GLU A 271 -4.68 -17.95 -22.39
C GLU A 271 -4.23 -16.59 -22.98
N ALA A 272 -4.58 -15.49 -22.34
CA ALA A 272 -4.11 -14.17 -22.75
C ALA A 272 -2.60 -14.02 -22.55
N GLY A 273 -2.08 -14.52 -21.42
CA GLY A 273 -0.66 -14.59 -21.17
C GLY A 273 0.11 -15.40 -22.20
N GLU A 274 -0.38 -16.60 -22.53
CA GLU A 274 0.23 -17.47 -23.54
C GLU A 274 0.25 -16.81 -24.94
N ARG A 275 -0.84 -16.16 -25.35
CA ARG A 275 -0.89 -15.38 -26.61
C ARG A 275 0.14 -14.24 -26.63
N ALA A 276 0.45 -13.66 -25.45
CA ALA A 276 1.46 -12.61 -25.29
C ALA A 276 2.88 -13.14 -25.08
N GLY A 277 3.08 -14.46 -25.06
CA GLY A 277 4.39 -15.07 -24.76
C GLY A 277 4.80 -14.93 -23.29
N LEU A 278 3.86 -14.65 -22.39
CA LEU A 278 4.09 -14.44 -20.97
C LEU A 278 3.88 -15.72 -20.17
N LYS A 279 4.64 -15.87 -19.09
CA LYS A 279 4.46 -16.96 -18.13
C LYS A 279 3.84 -16.42 -16.85
N PRO A 280 2.79 -17.08 -16.31
CA PRO A 280 2.21 -16.68 -15.04
C PRO A 280 3.22 -16.89 -13.91
N ARG A 281 3.32 -15.93 -12.99
CA ARG A 281 4.18 -15.97 -11.80
C ARG A 281 3.41 -16.42 -10.56
N ALA A 282 2.16 -15.97 -10.45
CA ALA A 282 1.27 -16.38 -9.36
C ALA A 282 -0.19 -16.38 -9.83
N ARG A 283 -1.00 -17.15 -9.14
CA ARG A 283 -2.45 -17.09 -9.21
C ARG A 283 -3.00 -16.23 -8.08
N ILE A 284 -3.98 -15.38 -8.37
CA ILE A 284 -4.75 -14.71 -7.33
C ILE A 284 -5.77 -15.69 -6.78
N ARG A 285 -5.55 -16.15 -5.56
CA ARG A 285 -6.32 -17.21 -4.93
C ARG A 285 -7.64 -16.72 -4.37
N SER A 286 -7.60 -15.55 -3.74
CA SER A 286 -8.77 -14.93 -3.11
C SER A 286 -8.45 -13.47 -2.78
N PHE A 287 -9.49 -12.66 -2.70
CA PHE A 287 -9.40 -11.31 -2.17
C PHE A 287 -10.68 -10.91 -1.44
N ALA A 288 -10.57 -9.95 -0.55
CA ALA A 288 -11.70 -9.46 0.22
C ALA A 288 -11.49 -8.03 0.69
N SER A 289 -12.57 -7.27 0.71
CA SER A 289 -12.65 -5.99 1.42
C SER A 289 -13.76 -6.07 2.47
N ILE A 290 -13.61 -5.34 3.58
CA ILE A 290 -14.54 -5.34 4.70
C ILE A 290 -14.53 -3.97 5.40
N GLY A 291 -15.67 -3.55 5.92
CA GLY A 291 -15.77 -2.46 6.89
C GLY A 291 -15.43 -2.94 8.30
N SER A 292 -14.87 -2.07 9.12
CA SER A 292 -14.55 -2.29 10.52
C SER A 292 -14.90 -1.07 11.35
N GLU A 293 -14.59 -1.07 12.63
CA GLU A 293 -14.88 0.03 13.54
C GLU A 293 -14.21 1.33 13.07
N PRO A 294 -14.94 2.43 12.86
CA PRO A 294 -14.41 3.61 12.18
C PRO A 294 -13.49 4.49 13.05
N SER A 295 -13.66 4.52 14.38
CA SER A 295 -12.86 5.42 15.23
C SER A 295 -11.41 4.96 15.37
N ILE A 296 -11.16 3.67 15.64
CA ILE A 296 -9.80 3.10 15.63
C ILE A 296 -9.36 2.65 14.22
N MET A 297 -10.24 2.70 13.27
CA MET A 297 -10.20 2.47 11.81
C MET A 297 -9.11 1.50 11.26
N LEU A 298 -8.00 1.30 11.95
CA LEU A 298 -6.82 0.64 11.40
C LEU A 298 -6.76 -0.87 11.74
N THR A 299 -7.81 -1.45 12.31
CA THR A 299 -7.91 -2.90 12.62
C THR A 299 -8.51 -3.74 11.50
N GLY A 300 -8.96 -3.11 10.42
CA GLY A 300 -9.55 -3.77 9.25
C GLY A 300 -8.73 -4.90 8.59
N PRO A 301 -7.37 -4.86 8.60
CA PRO A 301 -6.54 -5.89 7.98
C PRO A 301 -6.82 -7.32 8.44
N SER A 302 -6.98 -7.56 9.75
CA SER A 302 -7.26 -8.90 10.28
C SER A 302 -8.60 -9.44 9.79
N TYR A 303 -9.65 -8.62 9.82
CA TYR A 303 -10.98 -9.01 9.32
C TYR A 303 -10.98 -9.27 7.80
N ALA A 304 -10.24 -8.46 7.03
CA ALA A 304 -10.09 -8.66 5.60
C ALA A 304 -9.31 -9.96 5.30
N ALA A 305 -8.23 -10.21 6.04
CA ALA A 305 -7.44 -11.43 5.93
C ALA A 305 -8.26 -12.68 6.26
N GLU A 306 -8.99 -12.69 7.38
CA GLU A 306 -9.89 -13.79 7.75
C GLU A 306 -10.95 -14.06 6.69
N LYS A 307 -11.55 -13.00 6.14
CA LYS A 307 -12.56 -13.11 5.07
C LYS A 307 -11.95 -13.69 3.77
N ALA A 308 -10.73 -13.27 3.40
CA ALA A 308 -10.02 -13.78 2.23
C ALA A 308 -9.62 -15.25 2.44
N LEU A 309 -9.08 -15.60 3.62
CA LEU A 309 -8.73 -16.98 3.99
C LEU A 309 -9.95 -17.91 3.94
N LYS A 310 -11.07 -17.48 4.52
CA LYS A 310 -12.34 -18.25 4.47
C LYS A 310 -12.78 -18.51 3.04
N ARG A 311 -12.69 -17.52 2.15
CA ARG A 311 -13.03 -17.68 0.72
C ARG A 311 -12.09 -18.61 -0.01
N ALA A 312 -10.81 -18.62 0.36
CA ALA A 312 -9.80 -19.52 -0.20
C ALA A 312 -9.88 -20.94 0.36
N GLY A 313 -10.64 -21.18 1.42
CA GLY A 313 -10.63 -22.46 2.18
C GLY A 313 -9.30 -22.68 2.92
N MET A 314 -8.62 -21.62 3.32
CA MET A 314 -7.29 -21.64 3.95
C MET A 314 -7.35 -21.14 5.40
N LYS A 315 -6.30 -21.48 6.16
CA LYS A 315 -6.03 -20.97 7.51
C LYS A 315 -4.84 -20.01 7.47
N ALA A 316 -4.68 -19.18 8.49
CA ALA A 316 -3.51 -18.30 8.63
C ALA A 316 -2.18 -19.08 8.63
N SER A 317 -2.16 -20.30 9.18
CA SER A 317 -0.98 -21.18 9.17
C SER A 317 -0.53 -21.62 7.78
N ASP A 318 -1.43 -21.59 6.79
CA ASP A 318 -1.15 -22.00 5.41
C ASP A 318 -0.46 -20.90 4.59
N ILE A 319 -0.33 -19.70 5.18
CA ILE A 319 0.35 -18.57 4.55
C ILE A 319 1.83 -18.57 4.94
N ASP A 320 2.69 -18.56 3.93
CA ASP A 320 4.14 -18.55 4.11
C ASP A 320 4.66 -17.16 4.48
N LEU A 321 4.17 -16.10 3.79
CA LEU A 321 4.59 -14.72 4.00
C LEU A 321 3.40 -13.76 4.01
N TYR A 322 3.56 -12.70 4.81
CA TYR A 322 2.59 -11.62 4.93
C TYR A 322 3.24 -10.27 4.59
N GLU A 323 2.53 -9.46 3.83
CA GLU A 323 2.81 -8.04 3.61
C GLU A 323 1.63 -7.21 4.10
N LEU A 324 1.81 -6.52 5.22
CA LEU A 324 0.86 -5.54 5.75
C LEU A 324 1.46 -4.14 5.61
N ASN A 325 0.73 -3.22 4.99
CA ASN A 325 1.18 -1.83 4.96
C ASN A 325 1.41 -1.28 6.37
N GLU A 326 2.62 -0.81 6.62
CA GLU A 326 3.04 -0.25 7.90
C GLU A 326 2.59 1.21 8.04
N ALA A 327 1.27 1.46 8.07
CA ALA A 327 0.77 2.81 8.30
C ALA A 327 1.28 3.36 9.64
N PHE A 328 1.22 2.52 10.68
CA PHE A 328 1.76 2.76 12.03
C PHE A 328 2.24 1.43 12.62
N ALA A 329 3.24 1.47 13.47
CA ALA A 329 3.79 0.25 14.07
C ALA A 329 2.76 -0.54 14.90
N SER A 330 1.88 0.13 15.67
CA SER A 330 0.82 -0.52 16.45
C SER A 330 -0.16 -1.34 15.59
N VAL A 331 -0.39 -0.92 14.35
CA VAL A 331 -1.28 -1.65 13.41
C VAL A 331 -0.68 -3.01 13.07
N VAL A 332 0.62 -3.06 12.83
CA VAL A 332 1.32 -4.31 12.49
C VAL A 332 1.40 -5.23 13.71
N LEU A 333 1.75 -4.68 14.88
CA LEU A 333 1.78 -5.44 16.12
C LEU A 333 0.42 -6.07 16.43
N ARG A 334 -0.67 -5.29 16.27
CA ARG A 334 -2.03 -5.80 16.50
C ARG A 334 -2.42 -6.88 15.50
N PHE A 335 -2.10 -6.71 14.23
CA PHE A 335 -2.37 -7.73 13.21
C PHE A 335 -1.64 -9.04 13.51
N MET A 336 -0.35 -8.95 13.85
CA MET A 336 0.45 -10.13 14.18
C MET A 336 -0.11 -10.89 15.38
N GLU A 337 -0.54 -10.17 16.41
CA GLU A 337 -1.16 -10.77 17.61
C GLU A 337 -2.49 -11.47 17.27
N VAL A 338 -3.40 -10.79 16.55
CA VAL A 338 -4.72 -11.33 16.20
C VAL A 338 -4.62 -12.53 15.29
N MET A 339 -3.74 -12.46 14.28
CA MET A 339 -3.59 -13.51 13.28
C MET A 339 -2.56 -14.58 13.67
N ASN A 340 -1.92 -14.43 14.82
CA ASN A 340 -0.83 -15.29 15.30
C ASN A 340 0.29 -15.45 14.26
N VAL A 341 0.72 -14.31 13.67
CA VAL A 341 1.77 -14.28 12.64
C VAL A 341 3.12 -13.99 13.29
N PRO A 342 4.12 -14.86 13.14
CA PRO A 342 5.46 -14.61 13.68
C PRO A 342 6.20 -13.54 12.89
N HIS A 343 7.14 -12.84 13.53
CA HIS A 343 7.90 -11.73 12.95
C HIS A 343 8.66 -12.09 11.67
N ASP A 344 9.17 -13.30 11.57
CA ASP A 344 9.96 -13.78 10.42
C ASP A 344 9.13 -14.05 9.15
N LYS A 345 7.80 -14.02 9.29
CA LYS A 345 6.86 -14.09 8.16
C LYS A 345 6.25 -12.73 7.77
N MET A 346 6.40 -11.70 8.62
CA MET A 346 5.76 -10.39 8.44
C MET A 346 6.73 -9.36 7.88
N ASN A 347 6.37 -8.71 6.74
CA ASN A 347 7.12 -7.57 6.16
C ASN A 347 8.64 -7.82 6.12
N VAL A 348 9.03 -8.96 5.60
CA VAL A 348 10.41 -9.48 5.72
C VAL A 348 11.46 -8.65 4.98
N ASN A 349 11.02 -7.74 4.12
CA ASN A 349 11.87 -6.77 3.41
C ASN A 349 11.70 -5.33 3.93
N GLY A 350 11.15 -5.16 5.14
CA GLY A 350 10.73 -3.86 5.66
C GLY A 350 9.47 -3.36 4.97
N GLY A 351 8.98 -2.20 5.37
CA GLY A 351 7.71 -1.67 4.86
C GLY A 351 7.66 -0.14 4.81
N ALA A 352 6.46 0.40 4.94
CA ALA A 352 6.20 1.82 4.75
C ALA A 352 6.81 2.73 5.82
N ILE A 353 7.13 2.22 7.01
CA ILE A 353 7.86 2.98 8.03
C ILE A 353 9.26 3.32 7.52
N ALA A 354 9.92 2.36 6.85
CA ALA A 354 11.26 2.56 6.30
C ALA A 354 11.25 3.23 4.93
N MET A 355 10.33 2.81 4.04
CA MET A 355 10.36 3.18 2.62
C MET A 355 9.32 4.22 2.23
N GLY A 356 8.28 4.42 3.05
CA GLY A 356 7.18 5.35 2.77
C GLY A 356 5.95 4.70 2.14
N HIS A 357 4.86 5.48 2.09
CA HIS A 357 3.51 5.05 1.70
C HIS A 357 2.90 6.02 0.68
N PRO A 358 3.19 5.87 -0.63
CA PRO A 358 2.46 6.60 -1.66
C PRO A 358 1.06 5.98 -1.74
N LEU A 359 0.06 6.66 -1.15
CA LEU A 359 -1.25 6.10 -0.76
C LEU A 359 -1.88 5.21 -1.84
N GLY A 360 -2.09 5.77 -3.03
CA GLY A 360 -2.75 5.07 -4.13
C GLY A 360 -1.94 3.92 -4.73
N ALA A 361 -0.61 3.90 -4.56
CA ALA A 361 0.27 2.93 -5.18
C ALA A 361 0.67 1.77 -4.25
N THR A 362 0.68 1.99 -2.93
CA THR A 362 1.28 1.06 -1.96
C THR A 362 0.75 -0.36 -2.07
N GLY A 363 -0.56 -0.53 -2.25
CA GLY A 363 -1.14 -1.87 -2.32
C GLY A 363 -0.59 -2.72 -3.48
N ALA A 364 -0.38 -2.12 -4.64
CA ALA A 364 0.26 -2.78 -5.77
C ALA A 364 1.77 -3.01 -5.53
N MET A 365 2.44 -2.07 -4.83
CA MET A 365 3.86 -2.22 -4.47
C MET A 365 4.10 -3.42 -3.54
N ILE A 366 3.30 -3.56 -2.48
CA ILE A 366 3.47 -4.66 -1.53
C ILE A 366 3.07 -6.01 -2.13
N LEU A 367 2.08 -6.04 -3.03
CA LEU A 367 1.72 -7.25 -3.77
C LEU A 367 2.89 -7.75 -4.63
N GLY A 368 3.55 -6.84 -5.35
CA GLY A 368 4.76 -7.16 -6.13
C GLY A 368 5.94 -7.59 -5.25
N THR A 369 6.17 -6.90 -4.13
CA THR A 369 7.22 -7.27 -3.15
C THR A 369 6.97 -8.67 -2.58
N LEU A 370 5.73 -8.98 -2.22
CA LEU A 370 5.34 -10.30 -1.73
C LEU A 370 5.63 -11.39 -2.76
N LEU A 371 5.23 -11.16 -4.02
CA LEU A 371 5.45 -12.11 -5.11
C LEU A 371 6.95 -12.37 -5.34
N ASP A 372 7.75 -11.32 -5.44
CA ASP A 372 9.20 -11.43 -5.63
C ASP A 372 9.87 -12.21 -4.48
N GLU A 373 9.39 -12.02 -3.24
CA GLU A 373 9.94 -12.68 -2.07
C GLU A 373 9.52 -14.16 -1.97
N LEU A 374 8.29 -14.50 -2.37
CA LEU A 374 7.85 -15.90 -2.52
C LEU A 374 8.74 -16.64 -3.53
N GLU A 375 9.01 -16.04 -4.69
CA GLU A 375 9.89 -16.61 -5.70
C GLU A 375 11.33 -16.76 -5.18
N ARG A 376 11.88 -15.71 -4.55
CA ARG A 376 13.25 -15.71 -4.03
C ARG A 376 13.49 -16.79 -2.98
N ARG A 377 12.50 -17.03 -2.11
CA ARG A 377 12.58 -18.05 -1.03
C ARG A 377 12.04 -19.41 -1.43
N ASN A 378 11.54 -19.56 -2.66
CA ASN A 378 10.85 -20.78 -3.11
C ASN A 378 9.68 -21.17 -2.20
N LEU A 379 8.90 -20.17 -1.75
CA LEU A 379 7.69 -20.32 -0.96
C LEU A 379 6.45 -20.27 -1.87
N GLN A 380 5.29 -20.73 -1.35
CA GLN A 380 4.11 -20.94 -2.16
C GLN A 380 3.06 -19.85 -2.00
N THR A 381 2.73 -19.47 -0.77
CA THR A 381 1.54 -18.68 -0.47
C THR A 381 1.86 -17.37 0.23
N GLY A 382 1.21 -16.30 -0.20
CA GLY A 382 1.38 -15.01 0.43
C GLY A 382 0.06 -14.24 0.57
N LEU A 383 -0.02 -13.40 1.60
CA LEU A 383 -1.15 -12.53 1.87
C LEU A 383 -0.69 -11.08 1.96
N ALA A 384 -1.21 -10.21 1.09
CA ALA A 384 -1.04 -8.76 1.16
C ALA A 384 -2.30 -8.11 1.73
N THR A 385 -2.15 -7.15 2.66
CA THR A 385 -3.28 -6.45 3.28
C THR A 385 -2.94 -5.02 3.68
N LEU A 386 -3.96 -4.16 3.77
CA LEU A 386 -3.82 -2.78 4.21
C LEU A 386 -4.98 -2.39 5.13
N CYS A 387 -4.67 -1.56 6.13
CA CYS A 387 -5.66 -0.77 6.84
C CYS A 387 -6.08 0.42 5.96
N VAL A 388 -7.29 0.87 6.15
CA VAL A 388 -7.94 1.86 5.28
C VAL A 388 -8.68 2.88 6.13
N GLY A 389 -8.59 4.14 5.75
CA GLY A 389 -9.36 5.22 6.37
C GLY A 389 -10.85 4.89 6.48
N ALA A 390 -11.53 5.52 7.42
CA ALA A 390 -12.94 5.28 7.72
C ALA A 390 -13.30 3.84 8.20
N GLY A 391 -12.29 3.09 8.68
CA GLY A 391 -12.52 1.75 9.23
C GLY A 391 -12.83 0.71 8.13
N MET A 392 -11.83 0.38 7.33
CA MET A 392 -11.91 -0.69 6.34
C MET A 392 -10.60 -1.50 6.31
N GLY A 393 -10.65 -2.67 5.69
CA GLY A 393 -9.50 -3.48 5.35
C GLY A 393 -9.66 -4.12 3.98
N THR A 394 -8.56 -4.32 3.28
CA THR A 394 -8.48 -5.05 2.01
C THR A 394 -7.37 -6.07 2.08
N ALA A 395 -7.61 -7.30 1.63
CA ALA A 395 -6.62 -8.37 1.61
C ALA A 395 -6.67 -9.14 0.29
N THR A 396 -5.51 -9.64 -0.15
CA THR A 396 -5.35 -10.46 -1.35
C THR A 396 -4.40 -11.61 -1.04
N ILE A 397 -4.82 -12.83 -1.38
CA ILE A 397 -4.00 -14.04 -1.26
C ILE A 397 -3.52 -14.43 -2.64
N ILE A 398 -2.21 -14.63 -2.78
CA ILE A 398 -1.57 -15.12 -4.00
C ILE A 398 -0.91 -16.47 -3.75
N GLU A 399 -0.86 -17.29 -4.79
CA GLU A 399 -0.20 -18.59 -4.82
C GLU A 399 0.78 -18.61 -5.98
N ARG A 400 2.08 -18.76 -5.68
CA ARG A 400 3.14 -18.84 -6.68
C ARG A 400 2.96 -20.08 -7.56
N ILE A 401 3.30 -19.97 -8.82
CA ILE A 401 3.25 -21.06 -9.82
C ILE A 401 4.65 -21.60 -10.10
#